data_2541cc5b3e2171c6c4a8994cc8ad321b
#
_entry.id   2541cc5b3e2171c6c4a8994cc8ad321b
#
_cell.length_a   1.000
_cell.length_b   1.000
_cell.length_c   1.000
_cell.angle_alpha   90.00
_cell.angle_beta   90.00
_cell.angle_gamma   90.00
#
_symmetry.space_group_name_H-M   'P 1'
#
loop_
_entity.id
_entity.type
_entity.pdbx_description
1 polymer ?
#
loop_
_entity_poly.entity_id
_entity_poly.type
_entity_poly.pdbx_seq_one_letter_code
_entity_poly.pdbx_strand_id
1 'polypeptide(L)'
;MNQSTIEQLLSLLPRNKTIESAVSGLFFYCADKPSKAVSYIQEPSICIVLQGAREIYLGADCQRFDKSNLMFCPVNIPLSMHIRHATVERPVIVLSMKLNLAMISEVLAKIPPKPPNTERHLGIKWQLDSTIMAAFERLIHLLDYPNDIGFLAPLIQQEIYYRLLIAEQGNKLRQLVVNGSHTHRISKATDWIKTHLNEAIVIEELASRCGMSVSGFHHHFKEITQLSPLQYQKSLRLMEARRLIQANDTQIAQIAMQVGYESPSQFSREYKRLFGISPSAELNA
;
A
#
# COMPACT_ATOMS: atom_id res chain seq x y z
N MET A 1 11.03 13.54 13.52
CA MET A 1 11.69 12.38 14.16
C MET A 1 13.06 12.81 14.66
N ASN A 2 13.43 12.45 15.87
CA ASN A 2 14.74 12.78 16.41
C ASN A 2 15.81 11.79 15.92
N GLN A 3 17.10 12.19 16.04
CA GLN A 3 18.23 11.41 15.56
C GLN A 3 18.39 10.08 16.33
N SER A 4 18.10 10.10 17.64
CA SER A 4 18.18 8.91 18.51
C SER A 4 17.24 7.79 18.06
N THR A 5 16.00 8.11 17.67
CA THR A 5 15.02 7.12 17.15
C THR A 5 15.51 6.51 15.84
N ILE A 6 16.15 7.30 14.97
CA ILE A 6 16.73 6.77 13.72
C ILE A 6 17.87 5.81 14.02
N GLU A 7 18.77 6.14 14.93
CA GLU A 7 19.91 5.30 15.33
C GLU A 7 19.43 3.98 15.96
N GLN A 8 18.42 4.03 16.81
CA GLN A 8 17.75 2.85 17.36
C GLN A 8 17.23 1.94 16.25
N LEU A 9 16.46 2.48 15.30
CA LEU A 9 15.93 1.70 14.18
C LEU A 9 17.05 1.10 13.33
N LEU A 10 18.13 1.85 13.10
CA LEU A 10 19.27 1.36 12.30
C LEU A 10 19.99 0.18 12.94
N SER A 11 19.97 0.05 14.27
CA SER A 11 20.53 -1.11 14.98
C SER A 11 19.63 -2.33 14.94
N LEU A 12 18.32 -2.16 14.76
CA LEU A 12 17.33 -3.25 14.79
C LEU A 12 16.94 -3.75 13.39
N LEU A 13 17.02 -2.88 12.36
CA LEU A 13 16.46 -3.20 11.05
C LEU A 13 17.47 -3.90 10.14
N PRO A 14 17.13 -5.08 9.59
CA PRO A 14 17.91 -5.70 8.52
C PRO A 14 17.85 -4.83 7.26
N ARG A 15 18.94 -4.85 6.48
CA ARG A 15 19.03 -4.08 5.24
C ARG A 15 18.31 -4.76 4.09
N ASN A 16 17.66 -3.93 3.25
CA ASN A 16 16.99 -4.34 2.02
C ASN A 16 15.91 -5.43 2.20
N LYS A 17 15.30 -5.49 3.38
CA LYS A 17 14.24 -6.43 3.74
C LYS A 17 13.14 -5.73 4.53
N THR A 18 11.90 -6.11 4.24
CA THR A 18 10.74 -5.72 5.06
C THR A 18 10.61 -6.67 6.23
N ILE A 19 10.42 -6.13 7.43
CA ILE A 19 10.13 -6.92 8.63
C ILE A 19 8.87 -6.39 9.31
N GLU A 20 8.12 -7.27 9.94
CA GLU A 20 7.09 -6.92 10.90
C GLU A 20 7.74 -6.74 12.28
N SER A 21 7.35 -5.69 12.99
CA SER A 21 7.82 -5.43 14.36
C SER A 21 7.00 -6.24 15.39
N ALA A 22 7.36 -6.12 16.66
CA ALA A 22 6.58 -6.68 17.75
C ALA A 22 5.18 -6.02 17.89
N VAL A 23 4.98 -4.84 17.32
CA VAL A 23 3.64 -4.22 17.22
C VAL A 23 2.94 -4.76 15.98
N SER A 24 1.85 -5.51 16.17
CA SER A 24 1.10 -6.12 15.09
C SER A 24 0.67 -5.11 14.03
N GLY A 25 0.91 -5.46 12.75
CA GLY A 25 0.58 -4.62 11.61
C GLY A 25 1.54 -3.44 11.38
N LEU A 26 2.62 -3.33 12.16
CA LEU A 26 3.65 -2.30 11.98
C LEU A 26 4.89 -2.91 11.34
N PHE A 27 5.20 -2.46 10.13
CA PHE A 27 6.30 -2.96 9.31
C PHE A 27 7.35 -1.89 9.08
N PHE A 28 8.60 -2.32 8.95
CA PHE A 28 9.72 -1.47 8.58
C PHE A 28 10.44 -2.01 7.34
N TYR A 29 10.90 -1.09 6.51
CA TYR A 29 11.81 -1.37 5.40
C TYR A 29 12.99 -0.41 5.48
N CYS A 30 14.20 -0.95 5.36
CA CYS A 30 15.44 -0.15 5.40
C CYS A 30 16.27 -0.48 4.16
N ALA A 31 16.52 0.53 3.30
CA ALA A 31 17.36 0.37 2.11
C ALA A 31 18.65 1.17 2.23
N ASP A 32 19.79 0.50 2.12
CA ASP A 32 21.13 1.08 2.22
C ASP A 32 21.80 1.35 0.86
N LYS A 33 21.09 1.11 -0.23
CA LYS A 33 21.55 1.35 -1.61
C LYS A 33 20.41 1.76 -2.52
N PRO A 34 20.67 2.47 -3.61
CA PRO A 34 19.68 2.74 -4.63
C PRO A 34 19.06 1.44 -5.17
N SER A 35 17.78 1.46 -5.45
CA SER A 35 17.07 0.32 -6.05
C SER A 35 16.64 0.65 -7.48
N LYS A 36 16.57 -0.37 -8.34
CA LYS A 36 15.74 -0.28 -9.54
C LYS A 36 14.27 -0.22 -9.12
N ALA A 37 13.37 0.14 -10.03
CA ALA A 37 11.94 0.11 -9.75
C ALA A 37 11.50 -1.31 -9.33
N VAL A 38 10.96 -1.42 -8.11
CA VAL A 38 10.43 -2.67 -7.57
C VAL A 38 8.90 -2.56 -7.54
N SER A 39 8.24 -3.45 -8.27
CA SER A 39 6.77 -3.50 -8.33
C SER A 39 6.24 -4.49 -7.29
N TYR A 40 5.22 -4.07 -6.53
CA TYR A 40 4.56 -4.89 -5.52
C TYR A 40 3.13 -4.39 -5.26
N ILE A 41 2.34 -5.20 -4.57
CA ILE A 41 1.00 -4.82 -4.12
C ILE A 41 1.13 -4.19 -2.74
N GLN A 42 0.82 -2.90 -2.64
CA GLN A 42 0.71 -2.23 -1.36
C GLN A 42 -0.65 -2.56 -0.75
N GLU A 43 -0.64 -3.24 0.38
CA GLU A 43 -1.85 -3.51 1.15
C GLU A 43 -2.42 -2.23 1.78
N PRO A 44 -3.72 -2.22 2.18
CA PRO A 44 -4.32 -1.09 2.86
C PRO A 44 -3.51 -0.66 4.07
N SER A 45 -2.92 0.54 4.00
CA SER A 45 -1.93 0.99 5.00
C SER A 45 -1.67 2.49 4.95
N ILE A 46 -1.01 2.96 6.00
CA ILE A 46 -0.37 4.27 6.07
C ILE A 46 1.13 4.04 6.04
N CYS A 47 1.83 4.70 5.11
CA CYS A 47 3.28 4.60 5.02
C CYS A 47 3.92 5.98 5.20
N ILE A 48 4.96 6.05 6.02
CA ILE A 48 5.76 7.25 6.22
C ILE A 48 7.22 6.96 5.95
N VAL A 49 7.92 7.96 5.41
CA VAL A 49 9.38 7.91 5.23
C VAL A 49 10.02 8.58 6.43
N LEU A 50 10.71 7.80 7.23
CA LEU A 50 11.35 8.29 8.45
C LEU A 50 12.71 8.94 8.16
N GLN A 51 13.43 8.41 7.16
CA GLN A 51 14.70 8.95 6.66
C GLN A 51 14.81 8.75 5.14
N GLY A 52 15.37 9.74 4.45
CA GLY A 52 15.58 9.70 3.01
C GLY A 52 14.31 10.05 2.21
N ALA A 53 14.20 9.48 1.02
CA ALA A 53 13.05 9.66 0.15
C ALA A 53 12.89 8.45 -0.80
N ARG A 54 11.65 8.21 -1.26
CA ARG A 54 11.33 7.22 -2.29
C ARG A 54 10.37 7.81 -3.32
N GLU A 55 10.41 7.28 -4.52
CA GLU A 55 9.45 7.57 -5.58
C GLU A 55 8.47 6.41 -5.71
N ILE A 56 7.19 6.72 -5.81
CA ILE A 56 6.12 5.75 -6.02
C ILE A 56 5.46 6.04 -7.36
N TYR A 57 5.35 5.01 -8.17
CA TYR A 57 4.72 5.04 -9.48
C TYR A 57 3.39 4.32 -9.43
N LEU A 58 2.33 5.02 -9.84
CA LEU A 58 0.97 4.51 -10.00
C LEU A 58 0.59 4.67 -11.47
N GLY A 59 0.73 3.60 -12.24
CA GLY A 59 0.62 3.71 -13.70
C GLY A 59 1.69 4.65 -14.26
N ALA A 60 1.28 5.77 -14.87
CA ALA A 60 2.18 6.80 -15.41
C ALA A 60 2.56 7.89 -14.39
N ASP A 61 1.83 8.00 -13.29
CA ASP A 61 2.05 9.03 -12.29
C ASP A 61 3.18 8.67 -11.36
N CYS A 62 4.10 9.62 -11.12
CA CYS A 62 5.20 9.50 -10.19
C CYS A 62 5.06 10.52 -9.06
N GLN A 63 5.12 10.04 -7.82
CA GLN A 63 5.07 10.88 -6.64
C GLN A 63 6.26 10.59 -5.72
N ARG A 64 6.94 11.65 -5.26
CA ARG A 64 8.01 11.56 -4.28
C ARG A 64 7.46 11.63 -2.86
N PHE A 65 7.92 10.71 -2.02
CA PHE A 65 7.61 10.64 -0.59
C PHE A 65 8.87 10.79 0.24
N ASP A 66 8.80 11.66 1.23
CA ASP A 66 9.85 11.95 2.21
C ASP A 66 9.22 12.23 3.59
N LYS A 67 10.00 12.75 4.53
CA LYS A 67 9.57 13.02 5.92
C LYS A 67 8.43 14.04 6.06
N SER A 68 8.06 14.78 5.00
CA SER A 68 7.02 15.82 5.05
C SER A 68 5.64 15.31 4.69
N ASN A 69 5.54 14.07 4.23
CA ASN A 69 4.28 13.51 3.74
C ASN A 69 4.14 12.03 4.08
N LEU A 70 2.90 11.58 4.15
CA LEU A 70 2.55 10.18 4.28
C LEU A 70 1.86 9.68 3.00
N MET A 71 1.95 8.38 2.77
CA MET A 71 1.20 7.67 1.74
C MET A 71 0.02 6.96 2.40
N PHE A 72 -1.19 7.27 1.98
CA PHE A 72 -2.42 6.59 2.39
C PHE A 72 -2.90 5.66 1.28
N CYS A 73 -2.92 4.37 1.55
CA CYS A 73 -3.43 3.35 0.64
C CYS A 73 -4.72 2.77 1.21
N PRO A 74 -5.89 3.14 0.69
CA PRO A 74 -7.18 2.65 1.22
C PRO A 74 -7.52 1.21 0.82
N VAL A 75 -6.95 0.73 -0.28
CA VAL A 75 -7.20 -0.59 -0.89
C VAL A 75 -5.88 -1.22 -1.31
N ASN A 76 -5.91 -2.49 -1.74
CA ASN A 76 -4.73 -3.10 -2.37
C ASN A 76 -4.38 -2.33 -3.66
N ILE A 77 -3.19 -1.74 -3.76
CA ILE A 77 -2.77 -0.95 -4.91
C ILE A 77 -1.49 -1.55 -5.52
N PRO A 78 -1.52 -1.99 -6.79
CA PRO A 78 -0.32 -2.35 -7.51
C PRO A 78 0.47 -1.08 -7.84
N LEU A 79 1.69 -0.99 -7.33
CA LEU A 79 2.57 0.16 -7.51
C LEU A 79 4.01 -0.27 -7.72
N SER A 80 4.83 0.65 -8.21
CA SER A 80 6.28 0.46 -8.27
C SER A 80 6.98 1.50 -7.40
N MET A 81 8.00 1.07 -6.68
CA MET A 81 8.82 1.92 -5.81
C MET A 81 10.24 2.02 -6.39
N HIS A 82 10.80 3.22 -6.34
CA HIS A 82 12.17 3.48 -6.69
C HIS A 82 12.86 4.31 -5.60
N ILE A 83 14.04 3.89 -5.19
CA ILE A 83 14.91 4.62 -4.27
C ILE A 83 16.13 5.09 -5.06
N ARG A 84 16.21 6.40 -5.35
CA ARG A 84 17.31 6.97 -6.13
C ARG A 84 18.59 7.12 -5.33
N HIS A 85 18.44 7.51 -4.06
CA HIS A 85 19.57 7.82 -3.19
C HIS A 85 19.40 7.11 -1.86
N ALA A 86 20.31 6.22 -1.54
CA ALA A 86 20.50 5.60 -0.25
C ALA A 86 21.96 5.18 -0.11
N THR A 87 22.52 5.26 1.07
CA THR A 87 23.85 4.74 1.42
C THR A 87 23.79 4.00 2.74
N VAL A 88 24.86 3.30 3.09
CA VAL A 88 24.96 2.59 4.38
C VAL A 88 24.84 3.58 5.55
N GLU A 89 25.43 4.80 5.42
CA GLU A 89 25.44 5.86 6.43
C GLU A 89 24.10 6.60 6.50
N ARG A 90 23.40 6.71 5.35
CA ARG A 90 22.09 7.38 5.25
C ARG A 90 21.11 6.53 4.46
N PRO A 91 20.65 5.42 5.03
CA PRO A 91 19.66 4.57 4.38
C PRO A 91 18.28 5.23 4.32
N VAL A 92 17.47 4.77 3.39
CA VAL A 92 16.04 5.12 3.37
C VAL A 92 15.32 4.20 4.34
N ILE A 93 14.61 4.79 5.30
CA ILE A 93 13.81 4.05 6.30
C ILE A 93 12.35 4.38 6.06
N VAL A 94 11.53 3.35 5.87
CA VAL A 94 10.09 3.45 5.67
C VAL A 94 9.39 2.64 6.76
N LEU A 95 8.39 3.26 7.38
CA LEU A 95 7.44 2.61 8.27
C LEU A 95 6.12 2.44 7.52
N SER A 96 5.49 1.28 7.65
CA SER A 96 4.15 0.99 7.13
C SER A 96 3.28 0.43 8.24
N MET A 97 2.12 1.04 8.48
CA MET A 97 1.11 0.55 9.42
C MET A 97 -0.12 0.09 8.65
N LYS A 98 -0.46 -1.20 8.74
CA LYS A 98 -1.70 -1.74 8.15
C LYS A 98 -2.93 -1.07 8.75
N LEU A 99 -3.96 -0.86 7.94
CA LEU A 99 -5.23 -0.31 8.41
C LEU A 99 -6.01 -1.36 9.18
N ASN A 100 -6.36 -1.04 10.41
CA ASN A 100 -7.32 -1.81 11.22
C ASN A 100 -8.71 -1.16 11.10
N LEU A 101 -9.55 -1.67 10.21
CA LEU A 101 -10.87 -1.09 9.92
C LEU A 101 -11.80 -1.12 11.13
N ALA A 102 -11.70 -2.14 11.98
CA ALA A 102 -12.50 -2.22 13.21
C ALA A 102 -12.12 -1.08 14.16
N MET A 103 -10.82 -0.90 14.43
CA MET A 103 -10.34 0.18 15.29
C MET A 103 -10.65 1.57 14.71
N ILE A 104 -10.53 1.76 13.39
CA ILE A 104 -10.91 3.02 12.72
C ILE A 104 -12.40 3.30 12.92
N SER A 105 -13.27 2.28 12.80
CA SER A 105 -14.73 2.41 13.03
C SER A 105 -15.04 2.78 14.48
N GLU A 106 -14.37 2.15 15.45
CA GLU A 106 -14.52 2.45 16.87
C GLU A 106 -14.12 3.89 17.20
N VAL A 107 -13.00 4.36 16.64
CA VAL A 107 -12.54 5.74 16.82
C VAL A 107 -13.50 6.71 16.14
N LEU A 108 -13.94 6.41 14.92
CA LEU A 108 -14.89 7.25 14.18
C LEU A 108 -16.21 7.43 14.94
N ALA A 109 -16.72 6.38 15.60
CA ALA A 109 -17.96 6.45 16.38
C ALA A 109 -17.88 7.43 17.56
N LYS A 110 -16.67 7.76 18.03
CA LYS A 110 -16.44 8.69 19.15
C LYS A 110 -16.16 10.15 18.68
N ILE A 111 -16.06 10.37 17.36
CA ILE A 111 -15.76 11.69 16.78
C ILE A 111 -17.08 12.34 16.32
N PRO A 112 -17.31 13.61 16.66
CA PRO A 112 -18.49 14.33 16.15
C PRO A 112 -18.58 14.28 14.62
N PRO A 113 -19.79 14.20 14.04
CA PRO A 113 -19.97 14.26 12.60
C PRO A 113 -19.35 15.54 12.03
N LYS A 114 -18.49 15.38 11.03
CA LYS A 114 -17.94 16.52 10.27
C LYS A 114 -18.72 16.60 8.96
N PRO A 115 -19.15 17.79 8.52
CA PRO A 115 -19.81 17.93 7.21
C PRO A 115 -18.89 17.36 6.13
N PRO A 116 -19.46 16.72 5.09
CA PRO A 116 -18.68 16.19 4.00
C PRO A 116 -17.88 17.32 3.34
N ASN A 117 -16.55 17.18 3.37
CA ASN A 117 -15.69 18.08 2.62
C ASN A 117 -15.81 17.73 1.15
N THR A 118 -16.24 18.69 0.33
CA THR A 118 -16.40 18.54 -1.12
C THR A 118 -15.07 18.66 -1.88
N GLU A 119 -13.98 18.96 -1.21
CA GLU A 119 -12.68 19.04 -1.83
C GLU A 119 -12.21 17.66 -2.32
N ARG A 120 -12.06 17.58 -3.63
CA ARG A 120 -11.51 16.40 -4.32
C ARG A 120 -9.98 16.36 -4.15
N HIS A 121 -9.51 16.04 -2.96
CA HIS A 121 -8.10 15.68 -2.79
C HIS A 121 -7.86 14.28 -3.39
N LEU A 122 -7.65 14.29 -4.69
CA LEU A 122 -7.30 13.10 -5.46
C LEU A 122 -5.84 12.75 -5.16
N GLY A 123 -5.59 11.64 -4.48
CA GLY A 123 -4.22 11.13 -4.33
C GLY A 123 -4.01 10.34 -3.04
N ILE A 124 -2.95 9.53 -3.10
CA ILE A 124 -2.46 8.74 -1.97
C ILE A 124 -1.51 9.54 -1.07
N LYS A 125 -1.09 10.75 -1.49
CA LYS A 125 -0.14 11.59 -0.77
C LYS A 125 -0.87 12.60 0.11
N TRP A 126 -0.58 12.54 1.41
CA TRP A 126 -1.13 13.44 2.43
C TRP A 126 -0.02 14.22 3.11
N GLN A 127 -0.34 15.42 3.60
CA GLN A 127 0.58 16.16 4.46
C GLN A 127 0.76 15.43 5.79
N LEU A 128 2.00 15.28 6.23
CA LEU A 128 2.30 14.68 7.52
C LEU A 128 2.41 15.77 8.59
N ASP A 129 1.43 15.78 9.48
CA ASP A 129 1.41 16.69 10.63
C ASP A 129 2.37 16.24 11.73
N SER A 130 2.95 17.21 12.47
CA SER A 130 3.89 16.94 13.57
C SER A 130 3.28 16.11 14.69
N THR A 131 1.98 16.26 14.96
CA THR A 131 1.29 15.51 16.00
C THR A 131 1.08 14.05 15.62
N ILE A 132 0.84 13.76 14.32
CA ILE A 132 0.79 12.40 13.78
C ILE A 132 2.17 11.76 13.88
N MET A 133 3.22 12.49 13.48
CA MET A 133 4.61 12.01 13.60
C MET A 133 4.97 11.70 15.04
N ALA A 134 4.62 12.56 16.01
CA ALA A 134 4.89 12.32 17.44
C ALA A 134 4.20 11.05 17.95
N ALA A 135 2.99 10.74 17.47
CA ALA A 135 2.32 9.48 17.82
C ALA A 135 3.06 8.26 17.24
N PHE A 136 3.55 8.34 16.00
CA PHE A 136 4.40 7.27 15.43
C PHE A 136 5.73 7.13 16.17
N GLU A 137 6.35 8.23 16.61
CA GLU A 137 7.58 8.17 17.43
C GLU A 137 7.35 7.41 18.74
N ARG A 138 6.23 7.66 19.44
CA ARG A 138 5.88 6.89 20.65
C ARG A 138 5.65 5.41 20.34
N LEU A 139 5.03 5.09 19.22
CA LEU A 139 4.83 3.71 18.80
C LEU A 139 6.15 3.00 18.51
N ILE A 140 7.12 3.69 17.94
CA ILE A 140 8.49 3.17 17.71
C ILE A 140 9.22 2.98 19.05
N HIS A 141 9.20 3.97 19.93
CA HIS A 141 9.84 3.86 21.25
C HIS A 141 9.28 2.71 22.09
N LEU A 142 8.02 2.34 21.88
CA LEU A 142 7.41 1.22 22.59
C LEU A 142 8.08 -0.12 22.26
N LEU A 143 8.82 -0.23 21.16
CA LEU A 143 9.58 -1.44 20.80
C LEU A 143 10.69 -1.77 21.83
N ASP A 144 11.15 -0.77 22.61
CA ASP A 144 12.10 -0.98 23.70
C ASP A 144 11.44 -1.57 24.97
N TYR A 145 10.11 -1.60 25.02
CA TYR A 145 9.31 -2.03 26.18
C TYR A 145 8.33 -3.15 25.77
N PRO A 146 8.82 -4.37 25.47
CA PRO A 146 7.99 -5.45 24.91
C PRO A 146 6.78 -5.80 25.78
N ASN A 147 6.90 -5.70 27.10
CA ASN A 147 5.83 -6.01 28.05
C ASN A 147 4.66 -5.01 27.97
N ASP A 148 4.91 -3.80 27.50
CA ASP A 148 3.91 -2.73 27.43
C ASP A 148 3.18 -2.71 26.07
N ILE A 149 3.73 -3.38 25.05
CA ILE A 149 3.19 -3.37 23.68
C ILE A 149 1.72 -3.79 23.67
N GLY A 150 1.37 -4.88 24.36
CA GLY A 150 0.00 -5.42 24.34
C GLY A 150 -1.05 -4.42 24.79
N PHE A 151 -0.71 -3.55 25.73
CA PHE A 151 -1.64 -2.55 26.27
C PHE A 151 -1.49 -1.18 25.59
N LEU A 152 -0.29 -0.67 25.43
CA LEU A 152 -0.06 0.70 24.95
C LEU A 152 -0.14 0.84 23.43
N ALA A 153 0.29 -0.17 22.65
CA ALA A 153 0.27 -0.05 21.19
C ALA A 153 -1.13 0.21 20.63
N PRO A 154 -2.21 -0.49 21.05
CA PRO A 154 -3.57 -0.19 20.59
C PRO A 154 -4.02 1.24 20.89
N LEU A 155 -3.65 1.78 22.06
CA LEU A 155 -4.01 3.15 22.45
C LEU A 155 -3.32 4.19 21.56
N ILE A 156 -2.04 3.99 21.26
CA ILE A 156 -1.28 4.87 20.37
C ILE A 156 -1.79 4.76 18.93
N GLN A 157 -2.13 3.55 18.47
CA GLN A 157 -2.74 3.34 17.15
C GLN A 157 -4.11 4.04 17.06
N GLN A 158 -4.95 3.99 18.10
CA GLN A 158 -6.20 4.74 18.16
C GLN A 158 -5.97 6.24 18.06
N GLU A 159 -4.94 6.78 18.75
CA GLU A 159 -4.57 8.19 18.63
C GLU A 159 -4.14 8.54 17.20
N ILE A 160 -3.34 7.70 16.54
CA ILE A 160 -2.93 7.92 15.14
C ILE A 160 -4.18 7.98 14.24
N TYR A 161 -5.10 7.02 14.37
CA TYR A 161 -6.35 7.04 13.60
C TYR A 161 -7.22 8.24 13.92
N TYR A 162 -7.33 8.64 15.17
CA TYR A 162 -8.05 9.85 15.57
C TYR A 162 -7.50 11.08 14.86
N ARG A 163 -6.17 11.31 14.93
CA ARG A 163 -5.52 12.45 14.29
C ARG A 163 -5.69 12.46 12.77
N LEU A 164 -5.59 11.29 12.15
CA LEU A 164 -5.83 11.14 10.71
C LEU A 164 -7.30 11.40 10.33
N LEU A 165 -8.26 10.96 11.14
CA LEU A 165 -9.70 11.16 10.91
C LEU A 165 -10.12 12.61 11.04
N ILE A 166 -9.48 13.40 11.93
CA ILE A 166 -9.79 14.84 12.09
C ILE A 166 -9.01 15.73 11.13
N ALA A 167 -7.94 15.22 10.51
CA ALA A 167 -7.15 15.96 9.53
C ALA A 167 -8.01 16.40 8.33
N GLU A 168 -7.54 17.39 7.59
CA GLU A 168 -8.24 17.92 6.40
C GLU A 168 -8.57 16.81 5.39
N GLN A 169 -7.61 15.91 5.13
CA GLN A 169 -7.74 14.79 4.19
C GLN A 169 -8.42 13.55 4.81
N GLY A 170 -8.79 13.58 6.08
CA GLY A 170 -9.34 12.45 6.84
C GLY A 170 -10.67 11.90 6.32
N ASN A 171 -11.36 12.65 5.44
CA ASN A 171 -12.62 12.20 4.84
C ASN A 171 -12.46 10.87 4.07
N LYS A 172 -11.32 10.64 3.40
CA LYS A 172 -11.03 9.37 2.70
C LYS A 172 -10.95 8.18 3.66
N LEU A 173 -10.32 8.39 4.81
CA LEU A 173 -10.25 7.36 5.86
C LEU A 173 -11.64 7.08 6.45
N ARG A 174 -12.46 8.12 6.65
CA ARG A 174 -13.87 7.98 7.06
C ARG A 174 -14.68 7.16 6.05
N GLN A 175 -14.55 7.48 4.76
CA GLN A 175 -15.25 6.78 3.70
C GLN A 175 -14.89 5.29 3.61
N LEU A 176 -13.70 4.89 4.04
CA LEU A 176 -13.29 3.48 4.01
C LEU A 176 -14.15 2.60 4.92
N VAL A 177 -14.55 3.13 6.08
CA VAL A 177 -15.31 2.38 7.10
C VAL A 177 -16.81 2.68 7.09
N VAL A 178 -17.26 3.74 6.39
CA VAL A 178 -18.68 4.04 6.23
C VAL A 178 -19.30 3.08 5.22
N ASN A 179 -20.20 2.22 5.70
CA ASN A 179 -20.91 1.27 4.86
C ASN A 179 -21.63 1.97 3.70
N GLY A 180 -21.48 1.40 2.50
CA GLY A 180 -22.10 1.94 1.28
C GLY A 180 -21.39 3.15 0.67
N SER A 181 -20.29 3.65 1.25
CA SER A 181 -19.45 4.65 0.60
C SER A 181 -18.80 4.09 -0.67
N HIS A 182 -18.41 4.96 -1.61
CA HIS A 182 -17.74 4.53 -2.83
C HIS A 182 -16.41 3.81 -2.52
N THR A 183 -15.63 4.34 -1.57
CA THR A 183 -14.35 3.73 -1.17
C THR A 183 -14.55 2.34 -0.58
N HIS A 184 -15.54 2.14 0.29
CA HIS A 184 -15.87 0.83 0.86
C HIS A 184 -16.33 -0.17 -0.22
N ARG A 185 -17.13 0.27 -1.19
CA ARG A 185 -17.58 -0.58 -2.29
C ARG A 185 -16.44 -0.97 -3.22
N ILE A 186 -15.54 -0.04 -3.55
CA ILE A 186 -14.36 -0.32 -4.38
C ILE A 186 -13.35 -1.20 -3.63
N SER A 187 -13.19 -1.08 -2.31
CA SER A 187 -12.39 -2.01 -1.52
C SER A 187 -12.86 -3.45 -1.71
N LYS A 188 -14.18 -3.70 -1.64
CA LYS A 188 -14.73 -5.04 -1.92
C LYS A 188 -14.44 -5.53 -3.34
N ALA A 189 -14.49 -4.63 -4.33
CA ALA A 189 -14.14 -4.98 -5.70
C ALA A 189 -12.66 -5.34 -5.85
N THR A 190 -11.76 -4.58 -5.23
CA THR A 190 -10.32 -4.88 -5.28
C THR A 190 -9.98 -6.19 -4.57
N ASP A 191 -10.64 -6.51 -3.46
CA ASP A 191 -10.46 -7.76 -2.74
C ASP A 191 -11.00 -8.94 -3.58
N TRP A 192 -12.15 -8.78 -4.23
CA TRP A 192 -12.69 -9.79 -5.12
C TRP A 192 -11.75 -10.05 -6.29
N ILE A 193 -11.24 -9.02 -6.97
CA ILE A 193 -10.28 -9.16 -8.08
C ILE A 193 -9.01 -9.90 -7.60
N LYS A 194 -8.52 -9.58 -6.39
CA LYS A 194 -7.32 -10.21 -5.81
C LYS A 194 -7.52 -11.71 -5.58
N THR A 195 -8.72 -12.13 -5.17
CA THR A 195 -9.03 -13.56 -4.90
C THR A 195 -9.44 -14.35 -6.16
N HIS A 196 -9.80 -13.66 -7.26
CA HIS A 196 -10.25 -14.25 -8.53
C HIS A 196 -9.35 -13.81 -9.70
N LEU A 197 -8.03 -13.84 -9.49
CA LEU A 197 -7.06 -13.33 -10.47
C LEU A 197 -7.10 -14.02 -11.81
N ASN A 198 -7.33 -15.33 -11.84
CA ASN A 198 -7.35 -16.16 -13.03
C ASN A 198 -8.67 -16.10 -13.81
N GLU A 199 -9.71 -15.51 -13.23
CA GLU A 199 -11.01 -15.38 -13.89
C GLU A 199 -11.08 -14.12 -14.76
N ALA A 200 -11.87 -14.16 -15.84
CA ALA A 200 -12.17 -12.96 -16.62
C ALA A 200 -13.13 -12.06 -15.84
N ILE A 201 -12.80 -10.76 -15.75
CA ILE A 201 -13.69 -9.79 -15.11
C ILE A 201 -14.83 -9.44 -16.09
N VAL A 202 -16.07 -9.70 -15.65
CA VAL A 202 -17.28 -9.14 -16.26
C VAL A 202 -17.60 -7.84 -15.49
N ILE A 203 -17.36 -6.71 -16.13
CA ILE A 203 -17.45 -5.38 -15.48
C ILE A 203 -18.87 -5.11 -14.97
N GLU A 204 -19.87 -5.48 -15.71
CA GLU A 204 -21.30 -5.33 -15.38
C GLU A 204 -21.64 -6.05 -14.07
N GLU A 205 -21.15 -7.28 -13.91
CA GLU A 205 -21.36 -8.07 -12.70
C GLU A 205 -20.63 -7.46 -11.49
N LEU A 206 -19.39 -7.04 -11.70
CA LEU A 206 -18.59 -6.46 -10.63
C LEU A 206 -19.17 -5.11 -10.16
N ALA A 207 -19.65 -4.28 -11.11
CA ALA A 207 -20.35 -3.04 -10.79
C ALA A 207 -21.66 -3.32 -10.03
N SER A 208 -22.44 -4.31 -10.48
CA SER A 208 -23.68 -4.72 -9.82
C SER A 208 -23.43 -5.21 -8.40
N ARG A 209 -22.41 -6.05 -8.16
CA ARG A 209 -21.99 -6.50 -6.81
C ARG A 209 -21.63 -5.33 -5.89
N CYS A 210 -21.10 -4.25 -6.46
CA CYS A 210 -20.78 -3.02 -5.73
C CYS A 210 -21.99 -2.09 -5.58
N GLY A 211 -23.17 -2.41 -6.15
CA GLY A 211 -24.34 -1.54 -6.16
C GLY A 211 -24.07 -0.23 -6.90
N MET A 212 -23.37 -0.28 -8.03
CA MET A 212 -22.98 0.87 -8.86
C MET A 212 -23.43 0.65 -10.32
N SER A 213 -23.68 1.77 -11.03
CA SER A 213 -23.73 1.72 -12.49
C SER A 213 -22.32 1.45 -13.05
N VAL A 214 -22.22 0.90 -14.26
CA VAL A 214 -20.92 0.60 -14.90
C VAL A 214 -20.06 1.86 -15.02
N SER A 215 -20.62 2.99 -15.41
CA SER A 215 -19.88 4.25 -15.52
C SER A 215 -19.42 4.77 -14.17
N GLY A 216 -20.26 4.71 -13.13
CA GLY A 216 -19.91 5.09 -11.77
C GLY A 216 -18.81 4.19 -11.20
N PHE A 217 -18.91 2.88 -11.45
CA PHE A 217 -17.88 1.93 -11.05
C PHE A 217 -16.52 2.24 -11.68
N HIS A 218 -16.46 2.44 -12.99
CA HIS A 218 -15.21 2.82 -13.66
C HIS A 218 -14.62 4.12 -13.11
N HIS A 219 -15.48 5.15 -12.89
CA HIS A 219 -15.04 6.43 -12.37
C HIS A 219 -14.42 6.28 -10.97
N HIS A 220 -15.15 5.69 -10.01
CA HIS A 220 -14.67 5.55 -8.63
C HIS A 220 -13.53 4.54 -8.51
N PHE A 221 -13.53 3.48 -9.30
CA PHE A 221 -12.42 2.52 -9.31
C PHE A 221 -11.12 3.19 -9.74
N LYS A 222 -11.15 3.97 -10.85
CA LYS A 222 -9.99 4.71 -11.33
C LYS A 222 -9.58 5.85 -10.37
N GLU A 223 -10.54 6.52 -9.75
CA GLU A 223 -10.28 7.55 -8.75
C GLU A 223 -9.48 7.00 -7.56
N ILE A 224 -9.83 5.81 -7.07
CA ILE A 224 -9.24 5.21 -5.87
C ILE A 224 -7.95 4.45 -6.17
N THR A 225 -7.91 3.68 -7.28
CA THR A 225 -6.78 2.81 -7.63
C THR A 225 -5.80 3.41 -8.64
N GLN A 226 -6.18 4.53 -9.28
CA GLN A 226 -5.50 5.18 -10.42
C GLN A 226 -5.40 4.29 -11.68
N LEU A 227 -6.09 3.15 -11.72
CA LEU A 227 -6.10 2.19 -12.82
C LEU A 227 -7.55 1.87 -13.22
N SER A 228 -7.76 1.46 -14.48
CA SER A 228 -9.02 0.80 -14.82
C SER A 228 -9.08 -0.60 -14.21
N PRO A 229 -10.29 -1.20 -14.01
CA PRO A 229 -10.40 -2.54 -13.41
C PRO A 229 -9.59 -3.60 -14.15
N LEU A 230 -9.58 -3.59 -15.49
CA LEU A 230 -8.80 -4.53 -16.30
C LEU A 230 -7.28 -4.28 -16.18
N GLN A 231 -6.83 -3.02 -16.16
CA GLN A 231 -5.42 -2.69 -15.93
C GLN A 231 -4.97 -3.11 -14.54
N TYR A 232 -5.83 -2.93 -13.55
CA TYR A 232 -5.61 -3.33 -12.16
C TYR A 232 -5.45 -4.86 -12.07
N GLN A 233 -6.39 -5.66 -12.59
CA GLN A 233 -6.28 -7.11 -12.63
C GLN A 233 -5.01 -7.57 -13.33
N LYS A 234 -4.70 -7.00 -14.49
CA LYS A 234 -3.49 -7.30 -15.24
C LYS A 234 -2.23 -7.06 -14.41
N SER A 235 -2.14 -5.94 -13.71
CA SER A 235 -0.99 -5.66 -12.85
C SER A 235 -0.86 -6.66 -11.71
N LEU A 236 -1.98 -7.06 -11.08
CA LEU A 236 -1.98 -8.10 -10.04
C LEU A 236 -1.52 -9.46 -10.59
N ARG A 237 -2.01 -9.87 -11.77
CA ARG A 237 -1.59 -11.12 -12.45
C ARG A 237 -0.09 -11.17 -12.67
N LEU A 238 0.48 -10.07 -13.17
CA LEU A 238 1.91 -9.98 -13.44
C LEU A 238 2.75 -10.00 -12.14
N MET A 239 2.29 -9.34 -11.09
CA MET A 239 2.97 -9.36 -9.79
C MET A 239 2.91 -10.73 -9.14
N GLU A 240 1.78 -11.42 -9.21
CA GLU A 240 1.66 -12.80 -8.73
C GLU A 240 2.53 -13.76 -9.54
N ALA A 241 2.55 -13.60 -10.88
CA ALA A 241 3.46 -14.37 -11.73
C ALA A 241 4.92 -14.18 -11.33
N ARG A 242 5.33 -12.95 -11.01
CA ARG A 242 6.69 -12.65 -10.55
C ARG A 242 7.01 -13.38 -9.25
N ARG A 243 6.08 -13.33 -8.29
CA ARG A 243 6.21 -14.05 -7.02
C ARG A 243 6.37 -15.57 -7.24
N LEU A 244 5.59 -16.14 -8.17
CA LEU A 244 5.69 -17.56 -8.52
C LEU A 244 7.01 -17.90 -9.21
N ILE A 245 7.49 -17.06 -10.12
CA ILE A 245 8.79 -17.23 -10.80
C ILE A 245 9.94 -17.23 -9.78
N GLN A 246 9.90 -16.32 -8.81
CA GLN A 246 10.94 -16.21 -7.77
C GLN A 246 10.86 -17.32 -6.71
N ALA A 247 9.73 -17.98 -6.56
CA ALA A 247 9.52 -19.01 -5.55
C ALA A 247 9.73 -20.44 -6.07
N ASN A 248 9.66 -20.69 -7.37
CA ASN A 248 9.55 -22.04 -7.94
C ASN A 248 10.33 -22.20 -9.26
N ASP A 249 10.76 -23.43 -9.46
CA ASP A 249 11.38 -23.94 -10.71
C ASP A 249 10.29 -24.39 -11.73
N THR A 250 9.19 -23.63 -11.83
CA THR A 250 8.02 -23.98 -12.66
C THR A 250 8.13 -23.38 -14.05
N GLN A 251 7.64 -24.07 -15.08
CA GLN A 251 7.66 -23.59 -16.45
C GLN A 251 6.86 -22.29 -16.61
N ILE A 252 7.46 -21.30 -17.28
CA ILE A 252 6.86 -19.97 -17.50
C ILE A 252 5.46 -20.03 -18.12
N ALA A 253 5.22 -20.99 -19.06
CA ALA A 253 3.94 -21.17 -19.68
C ALA A 253 2.85 -21.61 -18.68
N GLN A 254 3.19 -22.45 -17.70
CA GLN A 254 2.27 -22.89 -16.65
C GLN A 254 1.95 -21.73 -15.70
N ILE A 255 2.95 -20.92 -15.32
CA ILE A 255 2.74 -19.71 -14.50
C ILE A 255 1.80 -18.74 -15.22
N ALA A 256 2.01 -18.52 -16.54
CA ALA A 256 1.13 -17.65 -17.32
C ALA A 256 -0.33 -18.10 -17.27
N MET A 257 -0.58 -19.41 -17.46
CA MET A 257 -1.93 -19.98 -17.37
C MET A 257 -2.50 -19.87 -15.95
N GLN A 258 -1.71 -20.18 -14.94
CA GLN A 258 -2.12 -20.12 -13.53
C GLN A 258 -2.60 -18.74 -13.12
N VAL A 259 -1.97 -17.67 -13.62
CA VAL A 259 -2.38 -16.30 -13.34
C VAL A 259 -3.43 -15.76 -14.31
N GLY A 260 -3.97 -16.60 -15.19
CA GLY A 260 -5.10 -16.30 -16.06
C GLY A 260 -4.75 -15.67 -17.42
N TYR A 261 -3.54 -15.87 -17.96
CA TYR A 261 -3.21 -15.54 -19.34
C TYR A 261 -3.48 -16.73 -20.25
N GLU A 262 -4.22 -16.50 -21.33
CA GLU A 262 -4.48 -17.51 -22.37
C GLU A 262 -3.30 -17.66 -23.35
N SER A 263 -2.48 -16.59 -23.49
CA SER A 263 -1.34 -16.56 -24.41
C SER A 263 -0.02 -16.32 -23.64
N PRO A 264 0.89 -17.32 -23.60
CA PRO A 264 2.23 -17.13 -23.02
C PRO A 264 3.05 -16.04 -23.70
N SER A 265 2.84 -15.80 -24.99
CA SER A 265 3.50 -14.74 -25.74
C SER A 265 3.00 -13.36 -25.33
N GLN A 266 1.70 -13.20 -25.08
CA GLN A 266 1.13 -11.96 -24.54
C GLN A 266 1.67 -11.72 -23.12
N PHE A 267 1.61 -12.74 -22.28
CA PHE A 267 2.17 -12.69 -20.92
C PHE A 267 3.62 -12.19 -20.93
N SER A 268 4.49 -12.80 -21.72
CA SER A 268 5.93 -12.45 -21.75
C SER A 268 6.18 -11.01 -22.19
N ARG A 269 5.40 -10.50 -23.16
CA ARG A 269 5.49 -9.10 -23.60
C ARG A 269 5.06 -8.12 -22.51
N GLU A 270 3.94 -8.41 -21.85
CA GLU A 270 3.40 -7.54 -20.79
C GLU A 270 4.26 -7.59 -19.53
N TYR A 271 4.77 -8.75 -19.18
CA TYR A 271 5.73 -8.94 -18.09
C TYR A 271 7.00 -8.09 -18.30
N LYS A 272 7.62 -8.22 -19.48
CA LYS A 272 8.80 -7.42 -19.84
C LYS A 272 8.52 -5.92 -19.83
N ARG A 273 7.32 -5.50 -20.26
CA ARG A 273 6.91 -4.09 -20.22
C ARG A 273 6.80 -3.57 -18.79
N LEU A 274 6.29 -4.37 -17.85
CA LEU A 274 6.10 -3.95 -16.45
C LEU A 274 7.40 -4.01 -15.65
N PHE A 275 8.21 -5.06 -15.83
CA PHE A 275 9.38 -5.31 -14.99
C PHE A 275 10.72 -4.99 -15.66
N GLY A 276 10.71 -4.67 -16.96
CA GLY A 276 11.93 -4.37 -17.73
C GLY A 276 12.77 -5.59 -18.12
N ILE A 277 12.43 -6.78 -17.62
CA ILE A 277 13.11 -8.06 -17.84
C ILE A 277 12.09 -9.13 -18.30
N SER A 278 12.51 -10.07 -19.14
CA SER A 278 11.61 -11.17 -19.52
C SER A 278 11.43 -12.18 -18.38
N PRO A 279 10.29 -12.92 -18.34
CA PRO A 279 10.07 -13.96 -17.33
C PRO A 279 11.20 -14.99 -17.29
N SER A 280 11.67 -15.42 -18.47
CA SER A 280 12.75 -16.42 -18.57
C SER A 280 14.10 -15.89 -18.08
N ALA A 281 14.40 -14.60 -18.32
CA ALA A 281 15.61 -13.99 -17.80
C ALA A 281 15.57 -13.77 -16.29
N GLU A 282 14.37 -13.55 -15.71
CA GLU A 282 14.23 -13.44 -14.25
C GLU A 282 14.31 -14.79 -13.55
N LEU A 283 13.83 -15.86 -14.17
CA LEU A 283 13.96 -17.24 -13.64
C LEU A 283 15.41 -17.69 -13.53
N ASN A 284 16.28 -17.20 -14.44
CA ASN A 284 17.70 -17.59 -14.52
C ASN A 284 18.63 -16.60 -13.76
N ALA A 285 18.12 -15.62 -13.06
CA ALA A 285 18.88 -14.57 -12.36
C ALA A 285 19.03 -14.88 -10.87
#